data_980b341e6349a01ffe61f342348fd74a
#
_entry.id   980b341e6349a01ffe61f342348fd74a
#
_cell.length_a   1.000
_cell.length_b   1.000
_cell.length_c   1.000
_cell.angle_alpha   90.00
_cell.angle_beta   90.00
_cell.angle_gamma   90.00
#
_symmetry.space_group_name_H-M   'P 1'
#
loop_
_entity.id
_entity.type
_entity.pdbx_description
1 polymer ?
#
loop_
_entity_poly.entity_id
_entity_poly.type
_entity_poly.pdbx_seq_one_letter_code
_entity_poly.pdbx_strand_id
1 'polypeptide(L)'
;MTEIDKKNLKNYLYITFGITYIAWGILAIFTQSHILGLETIIGRMLHIVGALGPAIASGFYLKRNNIKFKHFVFSKKENSSIYFIIHLLAILILFSVSSLELNEVSIYLMPLFFIQLIFFGGGHEELGWRGILQPLLDKKYTYWQSNLIVGSIWGIWHLPLWFIVGESHQGFPFILFFIYTLFLSFVLGLLYRQTKSVGYCILFHAFANLLNLYFVLKINVIFIIIFIAYLIYTILASNRISKEKNLYPK
;
A
#
# COMPACT_ATOMS: atom_id res chain seq x y z
N MET A 1 20.18 2.95 -12.25
CA MET A 1 20.17 3.19 -10.79
C MET A 1 21.59 3.51 -10.36
N THR A 2 21.83 4.71 -9.86
CA THR A 2 23.16 5.19 -9.39
C THR A 2 23.53 4.57 -8.03
N GLU A 3 24.80 4.74 -7.58
CA GLU A 3 25.21 4.32 -6.23
C GLU A 3 24.44 5.08 -5.14
N ILE A 4 24.12 6.37 -5.39
CA ILE A 4 23.28 7.17 -4.49
C ILE A 4 21.86 6.58 -4.38
N ASP A 5 21.28 6.15 -5.51
CA ASP A 5 19.96 5.50 -5.51
C ASP A 5 19.97 4.19 -4.72
N LYS A 6 21.03 3.36 -4.89
CA LYS A 6 21.19 2.10 -4.12
C LYS A 6 21.31 2.37 -2.63
N LYS A 7 22.08 3.38 -2.23
CA LYS A 7 22.23 3.81 -0.83
C LYS A 7 20.91 4.30 -0.26
N ASN A 8 20.15 5.10 -1.02
CA ASN A 8 18.85 5.60 -0.61
C ASN A 8 17.83 4.46 -0.44
N LEU A 9 17.78 3.52 -1.40
CA LEU A 9 16.95 2.31 -1.33
C LEU A 9 17.25 1.49 -0.07
N LYS A 10 18.54 1.19 0.17
CA LYS A 10 19.00 0.42 1.31
C LYS A 10 18.64 1.09 2.64
N ASN A 11 18.90 2.40 2.77
CA ASN A 11 18.58 3.17 3.97
C ASN A 11 17.06 3.20 4.23
N TYR A 12 16.26 3.43 3.18
CA TYR A 12 14.80 3.41 3.29
C TYR A 12 14.30 2.07 3.83
N LEU A 13 14.76 0.96 3.25
CA LEU A 13 14.35 -0.39 3.68
C LEU A 13 14.82 -0.69 5.11
N TYR A 14 16.06 -0.38 5.47
CA TYR A 14 16.54 -0.62 6.84
C TYR A 14 15.74 0.15 7.89
N ILE A 15 15.43 1.43 7.64
CA ILE A 15 14.64 2.23 8.58
C ILE A 15 13.21 1.67 8.66
N THR A 16 12.59 1.41 7.51
CA THR A 16 11.22 0.86 7.44
C THR A 16 11.11 -0.44 8.21
N PHE A 17 11.91 -1.45 7.85
CA PHE A 17 11.86 -2.76 8.50
C PHE A 17 12.35 -2.72 9.94
N GLY A 18 13.39 -1.93 10.23
CA GLY A 18 13.92 -1.78 11.60
C GLY A 18 12.85 -1.28 12.56
N ILE A 19 12.16 -0.18 12.24
CA ILE A 19 11.09 0.37 13.08
C ILE A 19 9.96 -0.66 13.23
N THR A 20 9.46 -1.19 12.11
CA THR A 20 8.30 -2.07 12.10
C THR A 20 8.58 -3.39 12.83
N TYR A 21 9.66 -4.08 12.48
CA TYR A 21 9.96 -5.41 13.02
C TYR A 21 10.36 -5.35 14.50
N ILE A 22 10.99 -4.24 14.95
CA ILE A 22 11.25 -4.05 16.37
C ILE A 22 9.93 -3.81 17.11
N ALA A 23 9.10 -2.85 16.68
CA ALA A 23 7.86 -2.51 17.37
C ALA A 23 6.85 -3.68 17.37
N TRP A 24 6.58 -4.26 16.20
CA TRP A 24 5.65 -5.39 16.08
C TRP A 24 6.23 -6.69 16.65
N GLY A 25 7.56 -6.89 16.59
CA GLY A 25 8.21 -8.02 17.22
C GLY A 25 8.11 -7.99 18.75
N ILE A 26 8.35 -6.83 19.37
CA ILE A 26 8.14 -6.63 20.80
C ILE A 26 6.66 -6.88 21.15
N LEU A 27 5.74 -6.33 20.37
CA LEU A 27 4.30 -6.50 20.58
C LEU A 27 3.89 -7.98 20.46
N ALA A 28 4.41 -8.70 19.46
CA ALA A 28 4.14 -10.12 19.29
C ALA A 28 4.63 -10.94 20.49
N ILE A 29 5.85 -10.69 20.97
CA ILE A 29 6.38 -11.36 22.19
C ILE A 29 5.48 -11.07 23.39
N PHE A 30 5.11 -9.81 23.60
CA PHE A 30 4.32 -9.41 24.77
C PHE A 30 2.90 -9.98 24.73
N THR A 31 2.25 -9.99 23.57
CA THR A 31 0.89 -10.56 23.45
C THR A 31 0.90 -12.08 23.59
N GLN A 32 1.88 -12.79 23.03
CA GLN A 32 2.02 -14.24 23.16
C GLN A 32 2.40 -14.68 24.58
N SER A 33 3.20 -13.87 25.28
CA SER A 33 3.59 -14.13 26.67
C SER A 33 2.56 -13.63 27.70
N HIS A 34 1.40 -13.12 27.26
CA HIS A 34 0.35 -12.54 28.11
C HIS A 34 0.85 -11.40 29.03
N ILE A 35 1.93 -10.71 28.65
CA ILE A 35 2.46 -9.55 29.43
C ILE A 35 1.54 -8.35 29.24
N LEU A 36 1.07 -8.10 27.99
CA LEU A 36 0.06 -7.10 27.66
C LEU A 36 -0.72 -7.50 26.41
N GLY A 37 -1.96 -7.03 26.28
CA GLY A 37 -2.79 -7.23 25.10
C GLY A 37 -2.68 -6.08 24.11
N LEU A 38 -3.09 -6.34 22.86
CA LEU A 38 -3.16 -5.35 21.78
C LEU A 38 -4.11 -4.18 22.13
N GLU A 39 -5.16 -4.43 22.95
CA GLU A 39 -6.16 -3.46 23.40
C GLU A 39 -5.60 -2.42 24.40
N THR A 40 -4.47 -2.71 25.04
CA THR A 40 -3.82 -1.79 25.97
C THR A 40 -3.25 -0.56 25.27
N ILE A 41 -3.08 0.54 25.98
CA ILE A 41 -2.49 1.78 25.44
C ILE A 41 -1.11 1.49 24.85
N ILE A 42 -0.25 0.75 25.57
CA ILE A 42 1.10 0.40 25.12
C ILE A 42 1.04 -0.51 23.88
N GLY A 43 0.14 -1.51 23.88
CA GLY A 43 -0.06 -2.40 22.73
C GLY A 43 -0.46 -1.62 21.47
N ARG A 44 -1.43 -0.72 21.58
CA ARG A 44 -1.86 0.15 20.47
C ARG A 44 -0.74 1.09 20.01
N MET A 45 0.04 1.66 20.93
CA MET A 45 1.17 2.52 20.58
C MET A 45 2.25 1.75 19.80
N LEU A 46 2.63 0.54 20.25
CA LEU A 46 3.58 -0.31 19.54
C LEU A 46 3.05 -0.69 18.16
N HIS A 47 1.76 -1.02 18.04
CA HIS A 47 1.14 -1.34 16.77
C HIS A 47 1.20 -0.16 15.79
N ILE A 48 0.82 1.06 16.24
CA ILE A 48 0.88 2.29 15.43
C ILE A 48 2.32 2.63 15.03
N VAL A 49 3.26 2.56 15.97
CA VAL A 49 4.69 2.84 15.67
C VAL A 49 5.22 1.89 14.59
N GLY A 50 4.89 0.61 14.69
CA GLY A 50 5.27 -0.37 13.66
C GLY A 50 4.66 -0.05 12.30
N ALA A 51 3.38 0.32 12.25
CA ALA A 51 2.69 0.71 11.03
C ALA A 51 3.29 1.96 10.38
N LEU A 52 3.82 2.90 11.15
CA LEU A 52 4.40 4.14 10.66
C LEU A 52 5.81 3.97 10.05
N GLY A 53 6.42 2.78 10.08
CA GLY A 53 7.77 2.53 9.56
C GLY A 53 8.03 3.14 8.17
N PRO A 54 7.20 2.85 7.14
CA PRO A 54 7.37 3.41 5.79
C PRO A 54 7.27 4.94 5.75
N ALA A 55 6.33 5.54 6.52
CA ALA A 55 6.13 6.98 6.58
C ALA A 55 7.31 7.70 7.27
N ILE A 56 7.80 7.15 8.38
CA ILE A 56 8.96 7.69 9.10
C ILE A 56 10.21 7.63 8.22
N ALA A 57 10.46 6.48 7.56
CA ALA A 57 11.57 6.31 6.63
C ALA A 57 11.48 7.33 5.47
N SER A 58 10.26 7.64 5.01
CA SER A 58 10.02 8.68 4.00
C SER A 58 10.39 10.06 4.50
N GLY A 59 10.05 10.41 5.73
CA GLY A 59 10.45 11.68 6.34
C GLY A 59 11.97 11.87 6.35
N PHE A 60 12.74 10.84 6.74
CA PHE A 60 14.19 10.86 6.67
C PHE A 60 14.72 11.03 5.23
N TYR A 61 14.12 10.31 4.27
CA TYR A 61 14.49 10.44 2.86
C TYR A 61 14.25 11.85 2.34
N LEU A 62 13.08 12.44 2.60
CA LEU A 62 12.72 13.80 2.16
C LEU A 62 13.67 14.83 2.74
N LYS A 63 13.94 14.77 4.06
CA LYS A 63 14.86 15.67 4.74
C LYS A 63 16.27 15.61 4.14
N ARG A 64 16.79 14.40 3.93
CA ARG A 64 18.13 14.16 3.38
C ARG A 64 18.28 14.67 1.95
N ASN A 65 17.22 14.61 1.14
CA ASN A 65 17.25 15.02 -0.27
C ASN A 65 16.65 16.42 -0.51
N ASN A 66 16.36 17.19 0.56
CA ASN A 66 15.79 18.55 0.51
C ASN A 66 14.48 18.62 -0.31
N ILE A 67 13.63 17.57 -0.21
CA ILE A 67 12.36 17.50 -0.91
C ILE A 67 11.23 18.04 -0.03
N LYS A 68 10.49 19.05 -0.52
CA LYS A 68 9.34 19.62 0.19
C LYS A 68 8.17 18.62 0.24
N PHE A 69 7.67 18.33 1.43
CA PHE A 69 6.57 17.38 1.65
C PHE A 69 5.33 17.69 0.80
N LYS A 70 4.91 18.96 0.75
CA LYS A 70 3.76 19.38 -0.06
C LYS A 70 3.93 19.01 -1.54
N HIS A 71 5.10 19.24 -2.11
CA HIS A 71 5.40 18.89 -3.48
C HIS A 71 5.43 17.38 -3.68
N PHE A 72 6.03 16.64 -2.76
CA PHE A 72 6.12 15.19 -2.80
C PHE A 72 4.75 14.51 -2.81
N VAL A 73 3.81 14.97 -1.98
CA VAL A 73 2.48 14.36 -1.86
C VAL A 73 1.51 14.83 -2.93
N PHE A 74 1.48 16.15 -3.22
CA PHE A 74 0.42 16.77 -4.03
C PHE A 74 0.82 17.09 -5.47
N SER A 75 2.05 16.78 -5.90
CA SER A 75 2.40 16.85 -7.32
C SER A 75 1.55 15.87 -8.11
N LYS A 76 1.08 16.29 -9.28
CA LYS A 76 0.27 15.48 -10.18
C LYS A 76 0.44 15.93 -11.63
N LYS A 77 0.13 15.02 -12.56
CA LYS A 77 0.01 15.32 -13.98
C LYS A 77 -1.39 15.86 -14.32
N GLU A 78 -1.52 16.37 -15.53
CA GLU A 78 -2.84 16.61 -16.13
C GLU A 78 -3.66 15.31 -16.18
N ASN A 79 -4.99 15.46 -16.13
CA ASN A 79 -5.95 14.35 -16.15
C ASN A 79 -5.79 13.31 -15.02
N SER A 80 -5.00 13.59 -13.98
CA SER A 80 -4.78 12.68 -12.87
C SER A 80 -6.08 12.27 -12.16
N SER A 81 -7.03 13.18 -12.05
CA SER A 81 -8.34 12.91 -11.42
C SER A 81 -9.15 11.88 -12.22
N ILE A 82 -9.06 11.90 -13.56
CA ILE A 82 -9.74 10.92 -14.42
C ILE A 82 -9.18 9.51 -14.16
N TYR A 83 -7.86 9.36 -14.15
CA TYR A 83 -7.23 8.07 -13.84
C TYR A 83 -7.60 7.58 -12.44
N PHE A 84 -7.62 8.48 -11.46
CA PHE A 84 -8.02 8.14 -10.10
C PHE A 84 -9.47 7.62 -10.06
N ILE A 85 -10.41 8.30 -10.72
CA ILE A 85 -11.82 7.86 -10.80
C ILE A 85 -11.94 6.51 -11.51
N ILE A 86 -11.21 6.28 -12.61
CA ILE A 86 -11.20 4.99 -13.31
C ILE A 86 -10.79 3.86 -12.37
N HIS A 87 -9.71 4.06 -11.59
CA HIS A 87 -9.26 3.04 -10.63
C HIS A 87 -10.25 2.84 -9.47
N LEU A 88 -10.90 3.92 -8.98
CA LEU A 88 -11.97 3.80 -7.98
C LEU A 88 -13.16 2.98 -8.50
N LEU A 89 -13.60 3.25 -9.73
CA LEU A 89 -14.68 2.48 -10.35
C LEU A 89 -14.28 1.01 -10.56
N ALA A 90 -13.05 0.75 -11.00
CA ALA A 90 -12.58 -0.61 -11.23
C ALA A 90 -12.54 -1.43 -9.92
N ILE A 91 -12.07 -0.86 -8.81
CA ILE A 91 -12.06 -1.56 -7.52
C ILE A 91 -13.47 -1.74 -6.97
N LEU A 92 -14.38 -0.77 -7.16
CA LEU A 92 -15.79 -0.91 -6.80
C LEU A 92 -16.47 -2.03 -7.57
N ILE A 93 -16.23 -2.15 -8.87
CA ILE A 93 -16.73 -3.27 -9.69
C ILE A 93 -16.20 -4.60 -9.14
N LEU A 94 -14.91 -4.69 -8.84
CA LEU A 94 -14.30 -5.90 -8.29
C LEU A 94 -14.98 -6.33 -6.97
N PHE A 95 -15.24 -5.37 -6.06
CA PHE A 95 -15.94 -5.67 -4.81
C PHE A 95 -17.41 -6.01 -5.02
N SER A 96 -18.12 -5.35 -5.91
CA SER A 96 -19.54 -5.60 -6.18
C SER A 96 -19.81 -6.99 -6.74
N VAL A 97 -18.89 -7.57 -7.52
CA VAL A 97 -19.01 -8.94 -8.04
C VAL A 97 -18.54 -10.01 -7.04
N SER A 98 -17.80 -9.62 -6.02
CA SER A 98 -17.34 -10.51 -4.96
C SER A 98 -18.48 -10.91 -4.03
N SER A 99 -19.10 -9.96 -3.37
CA SER A 99 -20.22 -10.16 -2.46
C SER A 99 -20.87 -8.81 -2.13
N LEU A 100 -22.19 -8.83 -1.94
CA LEU A 100 -22.94 -7.71 -1.37
C LEU A 100 -23.15 -7.87 0.14
N GLU A 101 -22.50 -8.84 0.77
CA GLU A 101 -22.56 -9.05 2.21
C GLU A 101 -21.73 -7.99 2.92
N LEU A 102 -22.34 -7.31 3.90
CA LEU A 102 -21.71 -6.28 4.70
C LEU A 102 -21.22 -6.85 6.02
N ASN A 103 -20.09 -6.37 6.48
CA ASN A 103 -19.66 -6.56 7.86
C ASN A 103 -20.55 -5.74 8.80
N GLU A 104 -20.64 -6.15 10.06
CA GLU A 104 -21.40 -5.45 11.11
C GLU A 104 -20.74 -4.13 11.55
N VAL A 105 -20.47 -3.26 10.58
CA VAL A 105 -19.86 -1.94 10.83
C VAL A 105 -20.84 -0.86 10.46
N SER A 106 -21.11 0.07 11.39
CA SER A 106 -22.06 1.17 11.16
C SER A 106 -21.63 2.05 9.99
N ILE A 107 -22.49 2.20 8.98
CA ILE A 107 -22.25 3.03 7.80
C ILE A 107 -22.03 4.50 8.15
N TYR A 108 -22.61 4.99 9.25
CA TYR A 108 -22.43 6.38 9.73
C TYR A 108 -20.98 6.69 10.15
N LEU A 109 -20.19 5.66 10.48
CA LEU A 109 -18.77 5.79 10.84
C LEU A 109 -17.83 5.78 9.62
N MET A 110 -18.36 5.53 8.40
CA MET A 110 -17.55 5.45 7.18
C MET A 110 -16.62 6.64 6.97
N PRO A 111 -17.05 7.92 7.12
CA PRO A 111 -16.15 9.06 6.96
C PRO A 111 -15.01 9.07 7.99
N LEU A 112 -15.31 8.68 9.22
CA LEU A 112 -14.31 8.61 10.30
C LEU A 112 -13.28 7.51 10.01
N PHE A 113 -13.72 6.31 9.65
CA PHE A 113 -12.83 5.21 9.27
C PHE A 113 -12.01 5.55 8.03
N PHE A 114 -12.58 6.23 7.04
CA PHE A 114 -11.81 6.65 5.88
C PHE A 114 -10.65 7.58 6.26
N ILE A 115 -10.90 8.57 7.12
CA ILE A 115 -9.86 9.47 7.65
C ILE A 115 -8.81 8.67 8.43
N GLN A 116 -9.24 7.74 9.30
CA GLN A 116 -8.34 6.88 10.05
C GLN A 116 -7.46 6.03 9.12
N LEU A 117 -8.03 5.46 8.05
CA LEU A 117 -7.31 4.64 7.08
C LEU A 117 -6.28 5.44 6.27
N ILE A 118 -6.54 6.73 6.00
CA ILE A 118 -5.56 7.63 5.38
C ILE A 118 -4.30 7.76 6.25
N PHE A 119 -4.45 7.94 7.56
CA PHE A 119 -3.34 8.28 8.44
C PHE A 119 -2.74 7.08 9.20
N PHE A 120 -3.51 6.01 9.45
CA PHE A 120 -3.11 4.91 10.31
C PHE A 120 -3.43 3.50 9.78
N GLY A 121 -4.20 3.40 8.69
CA GLY A 121 -4.68 2.11 8.17
C GLY A 121 -4.29 1.86 6.72
N GLY A 122 -3.04 2.11 6.33
CA GLY A 122 -2.50 1.76 5.01
C GLY A 122 -2.22 2.96 4.11
N GLY A 123 -3.08 3.98 4.05
CA GLY A 123 -2.88 5.12 3.15
C GLY A 123 -1.50 5.77 3.29
N HIS A 124 -1.06 6.05 4.51
CA HIS A 124 0.24 6.66 4.82
C HIS A 124 1.46 5.84 4.35
N GLU A 125 1.30 4.53 4.15
CA GLU A 125 2.36 3.63 3.66
C GLU A 125 2.81 4.02 2.25
N GLU A 126 1.93 4.63 1.46
CA GLU A 126 2.20 5.05 0.09
C GLU A 126 3.26 6.15 0.00
N LEU A 127 3.48 6.90 1.10
CA LEU A 127 4.63 7.80 1.22
C LEU A 127 5.94 7.04 0.95
N GLY A 128 6.03 5.81 1.42
CA GLY A 128 7.17 4.96 1.23
C GLY A 128 7.13 4.15 -0.06
N TRP A 129 6.07 3.36 -0.23
CA TRP A 129 6.01 2.40 -1.33
C TRP A 129 5.98 3.07 -2.70
N ARG A 130 5.10 4.07 -2.91
CA ARG A 130 4.96 4.78 -4.20
C ARG A 130 5.78 6.05 -4.26
N GLY A 131 6.03 6.68 -3.11
CA GLY A 131 6.83 7.89 -3.08
C GLY A 131 8.35 7.66 -3.23
N ILE A 132 8.87 6.53 -2.74
CA ILE A 132 10.32 6.28 -2.68
C ILE A 132 10.70 4.96 -3.35
N LEU A 133 10.17 3.82 -2.85
CA LEU A 133 10.63 2.50 -3.25
C LEU A 133 10.42 2.26 -4.75
N GLN A 134 9.20 2.44 -5.23
CA GLN A 134 8.87 2.22 -6.63
C GLN A 134 9.64 3.14 -7.58
N PRO A 135 9.72 4.49 -7.37
CA PRO A 135 10.52 5.37 -8.27
C PRO A 135 12.00 4.99 -8.34
N LEU A 136 12.59 4.50 -7.25
CA LEU A 136 13.98 4.03 -7.24
C LEU A 136 14.14 2.74 -8.05
N LEU A 137 13.21 1.79 -7.91
CA LEU A 137 13.21 0.54 -8.66
C LEU A 137 12.92 0.76 -10.15
N ASP A 138 12.01 1.67 -10.49
CA ASP A 138 11.65 2.02 -11.87
C ASP A 138 12.83 2.61 -12.68
N LYS A 139 13.93 3.01 -12.03
CA LYS A 139 15.17 3.41 -12.69
C LYS A 139 15.97 2.23 -13.26
N LYS A 140 15.69 1.00 -12.82
CA LYS A 140 16.44 -0.20 -13.22
C LYS A 140 15.55 -1.27 -13.81
N TYR A 141 14.35 -1.41 -13.31
CA TYR A 141 13.45 -2.51 -13.59
C TYR A 141 12.25 -2.08 -14.44
N THR A 142 11.69 -3.02 -15.17
CA THR A 142 10.43 -2.83 -15.89
C THR A 142 9.28 -2.63 -14.89
N TYR A 143 8.11 -2.17 -15.39
CA TYR A 143 6.94 -1.97 -14.53
C TYR A 143 6.56 -3.22 -13.74
N TRP A 144 6.44 -4.36 -14.40
CA TRP A 144 6.00 -5.57 -13.74
C TRP A 144 7.03 -6.08 -12.72
N GLN A 145 8.34 -5.96 -13.03
CA GLN A 145 9.41 -6.32 -12.08
C GLN A 145 9.40 -5.40 -10.86
N SER A 146 9.29 -4.07 -11.07
CA SER A 146 9.22 -3.11 -9.97
C SER A 146 8.04 -3.40 -9.05
N ASN A 147 6.83 -3.63 -9.61
CA ASN A 147 5.65 -3.88 -8.79
C ASN A 147 5.65 -5.25 -8.12
N LEU A 148 6.24 -6.27 -8.75
CA LEU A 148 6.46 -7.56 -8.12
C LEU A 148 7.39 -7.41 -6.91
N ILE A 149 8.50 -6.67 -7.06
CA ILE A 149 9.44 -6.42 -5.96
C ILE A 149 8.78 -5.59 -4.85
N VAL A 150 8.11 -4.48 -5.20
CA VAL A 150 7.41 -3.63 -4.20
C VAL A 150 6.36 -4.42 -3.46
N GLY A 151 5.49 -5.16 -4.16
CA GLY A 151 4.42 -5.94 -3.54
C GLY A 151 4.94 -7.08 -2.66
N SER A 152 6.05 -7.74 -3.08
CA SER A 152 6.69 -8.78 -2.27
C SER A 152 7.30 -8.20 -0.99
N ILE A 153 8.03 -7.08 -1.09
CA ILE A 153 8.59 -6.40 0.07
C ILE A 153 7.48 -5.94 1.01
N TRP A 154 6.41 -5.38 0.46
CA TRP A 154 5.25 -4.91 1.20
C TRP A 154 4.50 -6.05 1.92
N GLY A 155 4.26 -7.18 1.24
CA GLY A 155 3.66 -8.36 1.85
C GLY A 155 4.51 -8.94 2.99
N ILE A 156 5.84 -9.07 2.78
CA ILE A 156 6.78 -9.53 3.81
C ILE A 156 6.84 -8.54 4.98
N TRP A 157 6.75 -7.23 4.73
CA TRP A 157 6.75 -6.21 5.77
C TRP A 157 5.61 -6.38 6.77
N HIS A 158 4.45 -6.92 6.36
CA HIS A 158 3.32 -7.20 7.25
C HIS A 158 3.47 -8.49 8.06
N LEU A 159 4.44 -9.36 7.73
CA LEU A 159 4.55 -10.71 8.33
C LEU A 159 4.46 -10.75 9.87
N PRO A 160 5.05 -9.80 10.63
CA PRO A 160 4.96 -9.83 12.09
C PRO A 160 3.53 -9.76 12.64
N LEU A 161 2.56 -9.20 11.89
CA LEU A 161 1.16 -9.08 12.34
C LEU A 161 0.50 -10.44 12.63
N TRP A 162 0.90 -11.50 11.91
CA TRP A 162 0.39 -12.86 12.16
C TRP A 162 0.82 -13.46 13.49
N PHE A 163 1.80 -12.84 14.15
CA PHE A 163 2.31 -13.27 15.46
C PHE A 163 1.79 -12.43 16.62
N ILE A 164 1.01 -11.39 16.37
CA ILE A 164 0.41 -10.53 17.41
C ILE A 164 -0.97 -11.08 17.78
N VAL A 165 -1.13 -11.57 19.01
CA VAL A 165 -2.41 -12.12 19.48
C VAL A 165 -3.49 -11.02 19.53
N GLY A 166 -4.66 -11.31 18.93
CA GLY A 166 -5.77 -10.37 18.82
C GLY A 166 -5.72 -9.46 17.60
N GLU A 167 -4.71 -9.62 16.73
CA GLU A 167 -4.61 -8.88 15.47
C GLU A 167 -5.47 -9.54 14.38
N SER A 168 -6.19 -8.72 13.61
CA SER A 168 -7.18 -9.19 12.61
C SER A 168 -6.56 -10.06 11.50
N HIS A 169 -5.28 -9.83 11.16
CA HIS A 169 -4.58 -10.61 10.15
C HIS A 169 -4.45 -12.10 10.50
N GLN A 170 -4.49 -12.47 11.80
CA GLN A 170 -4.42 -13.87 12.22
C GLN A 170 -5.57 -14.73 11.68
N GLY A 171 -6.74 -14.12 11.44
CA GLY A 171 -7.91 -14.79 10.86
C GLY A 171 -7.84 -15.02 9.35
N PHE A 172 -6.78 -14.55 8.67
CA PHE A 172 -6.65 -14.61 7.24
C PHE A 172 -5.35 -15.30 6.80
N PRO A 173 -5.37 -16.24 5.84
CA PRO A 173 -4.15 -16.92 5.37
C PRO A 173 -3.14 -15.93 4.78
N PHE A 174 -1.90 -15.94 5.27
CA PHE A 174 -0.83 -15.03 4.81
C PHE A 174 -0.64 -15.07 3.29
N ILE A 175 -0.73 -16.24 2.66
CA ILE A 175 -0.54 -16.38 1.21
C ILE A 175 -1.61 -15.61 0.42
N LEU A 176 -2.86 -15.59 0.87
CA LEU A 176 -3.93 -14.83 0.21
C LEU A 176 -3.72 -13.33 0.40
N PHE A 177 -3.31 -12.90 1.58
CA PHE A 177 -2.91 -11.52 1.84
C PHE A 177 -1.72 -11.10 0.95
N PHE A 178 -0.71 -11.95 0.83
CA PHE A 178 0.45 -11.70 -0.02
C PHE A 178 0.05 -11.54 -1.49
N ILE A 179 -0.84 -12.37 -2.01
CA ILE A 179 -1.40 -12.24 -3.37
C ILE A 179 -2.17 -10.91 -3.51
N TYR A 180 -2.92 -10.52 -2.49
CA TYR A 180 -3.65 -9.25 -2.48
C TYR A 180 -2.70 -8.05 -2.48
N THR A 181 -1.62 -8.08 -1.69
CA THR A 181 -0.60 -7.00 -1.71
C THR A 181 0.12 -6.91 -3.06
N LEU A 182 0.40 -8.04 -3.71
CA LEU A 182 0.93 -8.05 -5.07
C LEU A 182 -0.05 -7.37 -6.03
N PHE A 183 -1.32 -7.75 -6.01
CA PHE A 183 -2.35 -7.14 -6.85
C PHE A 183 -2.44 -5.63 -6.62
N LEU A 184 -2.58 -5.19 -5.36
CA LEU A 184 -2.63 -3.77 -5.04
C LEU A 184 -1.34 -3.05 -5.46
N SER A 185 -0.20 -3.71 -5.38
CA SER A 185 1.06 -3.13 -5.85
C SER A 185 1.01 -2.81 -7.35
N PHE A 186 0.44 -3.67 -8.17
CA PHE A 186 0.26 -3.38 -9.60
C PHE A 186 -0.75 -2.25 -9.83
N VAL A 187 -1.87 -2.25 -9.16
CA VAL A 187 -2.90 -1.20 -9.30
C VAL A 187 -2.36 0.17 -8.90
N LEU A 188 -1.82 0.28 -7.68
CA LEU A 188 -1.25 1.52 -7.16
C LEU A 188 -0.02 1.98 -7.96
N GLY A 189 0.77 1.02 -8.46
CA GLY A 189 1.90 1.31 -9.34
C GLY A 189 1.49 1.93 -10.66
N LEU A 190 0.40 1.46 -11.28
CA LEU A 190 -0.15 2.08 -12.49
C LEU A 190 -0.73 3.46 -12.16
N LEU A 191 -1.53 3.59 -11.10
CA LEU A 191 -2.09 4.85 -10.66
C LEU A 191 -0.97 5.90 -10.45
N TYR A 192 0.12 5.52 -9.77
CA TYR A 192 1.27 6.40 -9.60
C TYR A 192 1.95 6.77 -10.93
N ARG A 193 2.11 5.83 -11.87
CA ARG A 193 2.68 6.12 -13.20
C ARG A 193 1.82 7.07 -14.02
N GLN A 194 0.52 6.93 -13.94
CA GLN A 194 -0.44 7.78 -14.64
C GLN A 194 -0.52 9.18 -14.04
N THR A 195 -0.54 9.29 -12.71
CA THR A 195 -0.81 10.54 -11.98
C THR A 195 0.43 11.26 -11.50
N LYS A 196 1.52 10.53 -11.17
CA LYS A 196 2.69 11.01 -10.43
C LYS A 196 2.34 11.62 -9.08
N SER A 197 1.22 11.21 -8.49
CA SER A 197 0.73 11.72 -7.22
C SER A 197 0.75 10.62 -6.16
N VAL A 198 1.53 10.84 -5.11
CA VAL A 198 1.50 10.00 -3.91
C VAL A 198 0.16 10.18 -3.19
N GLY A 199 -0.40 11.40 -3.19
CA GLY A 199 -1.70 11.69 -2.57
C GLY A 199 -2.85 10.86 -3.14
N TYR A 200 -2.92 10.68 -4.47
CA TYR A 200 -3.92 9.80 -5.06
C TYR A 200 -3.71 8.31 -4.67
N CYS A 201 -2.46 7.88 -4.54
CA CYS A 201 -2.19 6.52 -4.06
C CYS A 201 -2.62 6.34 -2.59
N ILE A 202 -2.38 7.33 -1.73
CA ILE A 202 -2.85 7.36 -0.33
C ILE A 202 -4.37 7.22 -0.27
N LEU A 203 -5.08 8.05 -1.03
CA LEU A 203 -6.55 8.03 -1.04
C LEU A 203 -7.11 6.72 -1.60
N PHE A 204 -6.51 6.19 -2.66
CA PHE A 204 -6.94 4.92 -3.25
C PHE A 204 -6.70 3.74 -2.30
N HIS A 205 -5.53 3.68 -1.66
CA HIS A 205 -5.21 2.62 -0.70
C HIS A 205 -6.17 2.65 0.51
N ALA A 206 -6.37 3.83 1.09
CA ALA A 206 -7.35 4.01 2.17
C ALA A 206 -8.77 3.60 1.73
N PHE A 207 -9.16 3.91 0.50
CA PHE A 207 -10.46 3.51 -0.04
C PHE A 207 -10.57 1.98 -0.25
N ALA A 208 -9.53 1.33 -0.76
CA ALA A 208 -9.51 -0.13 -0.90
C ALA A 208 -9.63 -0.83 0.47
N ASN A 209 -8.94 -0.30 1.50
CA ASN A 209 -9.05 -0.81 2.87
C ASN A 209 -10.41 -0.51 3.50
N LEU A 210 -11.03 0.61 3.15
CA LEU A 210 -12.40 0.92 3.56
C LEU A 210 -13.39 -0.11 2.99
N LEU A 211 -13.23 -0.51 1.72
CA LEU A 211 -14.06 -1.57 1.13
C LEU A 211 -13.86 -2.91 1.85
N ASN A 212 -12.61 -3.28 2.18
CA ASN A 212 -12.33 -4.48 2.98
C ASN A 212 -12.93 -4.42 4.39
N LEU A 213 -13.05 -3.23 4.99
CA LEU A 213 -13.68 -3.06 6.30
C LEU A 213 -15.19 -3.26 6.25
N TYR A 214 -15.85 -2.83 5.18
CA TYR A 214 -17.31 -2.84 5.06
C TYR A 214 -17.87 -4.06 4.33
N PHE A 215 -17.11 -4.69 3.44
CA PHE A 215 -17.58 -5.81 2.61
C PHE A 215 -16.85 -7.10 2.91
N VAL A 216 -17.62 -8.20 2.98
CA VAL A 216 -17.05 -9.55 3.06
C VAL A 216 -16.57 -9.94 1.67
N LEU A 217 -15.26 -10.13 1.48
CA LEU A 217 -14.70 -10.57 0.21
C LEU A 217 -14.95 -12.06 -0.01
N LYS A 218 -15.82 -12.42 -0.95
CA LYS A 218 -16.06 -13.80 -1.38
C LYS A 218 -15.49 -14.03 -2.78
N ILE A 219 -14.55 -14.95 -2.89
CA ILE A 219 -13.92 -15.30 -4.15
C ILE A 219 -14.86 -16.21 -4.94
N ASN A 220 -15.34 -15.74 -6.09
CA ASN A 220 -16.11 -16.50 -7.06
C ASN A 220 -15.47 -16.40 -8.45
N VAL A 221 -15.98 -17.13 -9.44
CA VAL A 221 -15.40 -17.18 -10.79
C VAL A 221 -15.40 -15.81 -11.47
N ILE A 222 -16.45 -15.01 -11.30
CA ILE A 222 -16.55 -13.66 -11.90
C ILE A 222 -15.52 -12.74 -11.26
N PHE A 223 -15.35 -12.80 -9.94
CA PHE A 223 -14.31 -12.06 -9.23
C PHE A 223 -12.92 -12.41 -9.78
N ILE A 224 -12.60 -13.69 -9.95
CA ILE A 224 -11.30 -14.15 -10.49
C ILE A 224 -11.07 -13.58 -11.89
N ILE A 225 -12.10 -13.66 -12.78
CA ILE A 225 -11.99 -13.14 -14.14
C ILE A 225 -11.70 -11.63 -14.13
N ILE A 226 -12.46 -10.84 -13.35
CA ILE A 226 -12.28 -9.38 -13.27
C ILE A 226 -10.96 -9.02 -12.61
N PHE A 227 -10.55 -9.74 -11.57
CA PHE A 227 -9.25 -9.58 -10.91
C PHE A 227 -8.08 -9.78 -11.90
N ILE A 228 -8.09 -10.86 -12.67
CA ILE A 228 -7.08 -11.15 -13.70
C ILE A 228 -7.14 -10.11 -14.81
N ALA A 229 -8.33 -9.75 -15.30
CA ALA A 229 -8.50 -8.73 -16.34
C ALA A 229 -7.94 -7.37 -15.88
N TYR A 230 -8.20 -6.98 -14.62
CA TYR A 230 -7.67 -5.74 -14.07
C TYR A 230 -6.13 -5.79 -13.94
N LEU A 231 -5.57 -6.91 -13.51
CA LEU A 231 -4.11 -7.11 -13.45
C LEU A 231 -3.47 -7.00 -14.85
N ILE A 232 -4.04 -7.68 -15.85
CA ILE A 232 -3.58 -7.59 -17.25
C ILE A 232 -3.66 -6.15 -17.75
N TYR A 233 -4.78 -5.45 -17.48
CA TYR A 233 -4.93 -4.05 -17.83
C TYR A 233 -3.80 -3.18 -17.25
N THR A 234 -3.42 -3.39 -15.98
CA THR A 234 -2.34 -2.60 -15.37
C THR A 234 -1.01 -2.77 -16.09
N ILE A 235 -0.70 -3.98 -16.52
CA ILE A 235 0.53 -4.29 -17.26
C ILE A 235 0.49 -3.65 -18.65
N LEU A 236 -0.59 -3.83 -19.39
CA LEU A 236 -0.73 -3.33 -20.77
C LEU A 236 -0.72 -1.80 -20.81
N ALA A 237 -1.48 -1.14 -19.92
CA ALA A 237 -1.54 0.32 -19.83
C ALA A 237 -0.18 0.92 -19.47
N SER A 238 0.56 0.29 -18.55
CA SER A 238 1.90 0.74 -18.18
C SER A 238 2.92 0.59 -19.29
N ASN A 239 2.84 -0.50 -20.07
CA ASN A 239 3.71 -0.71 -21.24
C ASN A 239 3.45 0.36 -22.31
N ARG A 240 2.19 0.76 -22.52
CA ARG A 240 1.83 1.86 -23.42
C ARG A 240 2.47 3.18 -22.98
N ILE A 241 2.35 3.56 -21.70
CA ILE A 241 2.99 4.76 -21.14
C ILE A 241 4.51 4.75 -21.34
N SER A 242 5.14 3.58 -21.20
CA SER A 242 6.59 3.44 -21.39
C SER A 242 7.02 3.62 -22.85
N LYS A 243 6.23 3.11 -23.80
CA LYS A 243 6.48 3.30 -25.25
C LYS A 243 6.32 4.76 -25.66
N GLU A 244 5.27 5.45 -25.20
CA GLU A 244 5.04 6.87 -25.50
C GLU A 244 6.20 7.75 -25.00
N LYS A 245 6.80 7.45 -23.85
CA LYS A 245 7.98 8.18 -23.36
C LYS A 245 9.23 7.98 -24.22
N ASN A 246 9.40 6.79 -24.80
CA ASN A 246 10.53 6.49 -25.66
C ASN A 246 10.38 7.13 -27.06
N LEU A 247 9.15 7.34 -27.52
CA LEU A 247 8.85 7.98 -28.81
C LEU A 247 9.00 9.52 -28.75
N TYR A 248 8.80 10.12 -27.55
CA TYR A 248 8.92 11.56 -27.31
C TYR A 248 9.83 11.79 -26.09
N PRO A 249 11.16 11.57 -26.21
CA PRO A 249 12.10 11.92 -25.15
C PRO A 249 12.07 13.44 -24.92
N LYS A 250 11.85 13.85 -23.65
CA LYS A 250 11.89 15.27 -23.25
C LYS A 250 13.32 15.74 -23.13
#